data_beb047b510ce0db3d4cd58b8017cfd2c
#
_entry.id   beb047b510ce0db3d4cd58b8017cfd2c
#
_cell.length_a   1.000
_cell.length_b   1.000
_cell.length_c   1.000
_cell.angle_alpha   90.00
_cell.angle_beta   90.00
_cell.angle_gamma   90.00
#
_symmetry.space_group_name_H-M   'P 1'
#
loop_
_entity.id
_entity.type
_entity.pdbx_description
1 polymer ?
#
loop_
_entity_poly.entity_id
_entity_poly.type
_entity_poly.pdbx_seq_one_letter_code
_entity_poly.pdbx_strand_id
1 'polypeptide(L)'
;GLVGSEMCIRDRYLLASVALAVSSIRLAQKKVLLHDMKCIETLARVNVLCVDKTGTITENTMEVQDVIPTKEYEEGKMCPLSELLGDFTAAQSSDNITMEAMKRYFKIASGKKAVAKTGFSSASKYSSVTFEEASYVLGAPEFVLKEQYENYEEAISAHASKGARVLVFGTAKEEPDGKPLKEAVTPLAYVLLANPIRQEAKETFTYFAEQGVEVKVISGDNPLTVSEVAKEAGIAGAERYVDASTLHTEEEMRAAVLNNAVFGRVTPNQKRKFVQILKEEGKTVAMTGDGVNDVLALKDADCSIAMASGSDAAAQASQLVLLESDFSCMPEVVLEGRRVVNNIQRSASLFLVKNIFSFLLSLVSFVFMFTYPLEPSQISLISMFTIGVPAFFLALEPNKNIIKGHFLTNVFLKALPAALTDVLAVGALVIFGRTFGAVSYTHLTLPT
;
A
#
# COMPACT_ATOMS: atom_id res chain seq x y z
N GLY A 1 -13.52 34.74 29.27
CA GLY A 1 -13.13 34.50 27.87
C GLY A 1 -12.15 33.35 27.67
N LEU A 2 -11.11 33.24 28.45
CA LEU A 2 -10.05 32.22 28.31
C LEU A 2 -10.52 30.79 28.66
N VAL A 3 -11.34 30.61 29.67
CA VAL A 3 -11.82 29.30 30.14
C VAL A 3 -12.75 28.62 29.09
N GLY A 4 -13.53 29.40 28.37
CA GLY A 4 -14.40 28.85 27.29
C GLY A 4 -13.62 28.40 26.03
N SER A 5 -12.48 29.03 25.73
CA SER A 5 -11.63 28.66 24.61
C SER A 5 -10.83 27.38 24.86
N GLU A 6 -10.31 27.20 26.06
CA GLU A 6 -9.58 26.00 26.47
C GLU A 6 -10.48 24.77 26.48
N MET A 7 -11.71 24.88 27.00
CA MET A 7 -12.68 23.79 27.01
C MET A 7 -13.08 23.38 25.58
N CYS A 8 -13.21 24.34 24.67
CA CYS A 8 -13.55 24.05 23.26
C CYS A 8 -12.42 23.36 22.47
N ILE A 9 -11.16 23.65 22.80
CA ILE A 9 -10.00 22.96 22.20
C ILE A 9 -9.91 21.53 22.74
N ARG A 10 -10.11 21.32 24.02
CA ARG A 10 -10.07 20.01 24.67
C ARG A 10 -11.12 19.05 24.14
N ASP A 11 -12.36 19.53 23.94
CA ASP A 11 -13.47 18.71 23.43
C ASP A 11 -13.25 18.27 21.98
N ARG A 12 -12.62 19.10 21.16
CA ARG A 12 -12.26 18.74 19.76
C ARG A 12 -11.22 17.63 19.70
N TYR A 13 -10.17 17.72 20.53
CA TYR A 13 -9.15 16.68 20.62
C TYR A 13 -9.75 15.37 21.11
N LEU A 14 -10.64 15.43 22.10
CA LEU A 14 -11.29 14.25 22.64
C LEU A 14 -12.12 13.51 21.57
N LEU A 15 -12.97 14.21 20.82
CA LEU A 15 -13.80 13.60 19.77
C LEU A 15 -12.99 13.02 18.63
N ALA A 16 -11.96 13.74 18.16
CA ALA A 16 -11.06 13.22 17.13
C ALA A 16 -10.28 12.00 17.63
N SER A 17 -9.78 12.06 18.88
CA SER A 17 -9.06 10.94 19.49
C SER A 17 -9.96 9.72 19.70
N VAL A 18 -11.20 9.89 20.13
CA VAL A 18 -12.17 8.79 20.25
C VAL A 18 -12.49 8.17 18.89
N ALA A 19 -12.75 9.00 17.87
CA ALA A 19 -13.02 8.50 16.51
C ALA A 19 -11.83 7.69 15.95
N LEU A 20 -10.61 8.19 16.13
CA LEU A 20 -9.38 7.50 15.71
C LEU A 20 -9.15 6.22 16.53
N ALA A 21 -9.38 6.23 17.84
CA ALA A 21 -9.23 5.05 18.69
C ALA A 21 -10.23 3.95 18.30
N VAL A 22 -11.50 4.28 18.08
CA VAL A 22 -12.52 3.33 17.60
C VAL A 22 -12.12 2.76 16.24
N SER A 23 -11.61 3.59 15.33
CA SER A 23 -11.13 3.15 14.03
C SER A 23 -9.92 2.21 14.17
N SER A 24 -8.97 2.54 15.03
CA SER A 24 -7.80 1.69 15.31
C SER A 24 -8.23 0.30 15.83
N ILE A 25 -9.21 0.23 16.73
CA ILE A 25 -9.75 -1.05 17.23
C ILE A 25 -10.39 -1.86 16.09
N ARG A 26 -11.18 -1.21 15.21
CA ARG A 26 -11.80 -1.88 14.07
C ARG A 26 -10.77 -2.41 13.06
N LEU A 27 -9.73 -1.63 12.79
CA LEU A 27 -8.64 -2.06 11.92
C LEU A 27 -7.83 -3.19 12.55
N ALA A 28 -7.61 -3.17 13.86
CA ALA A 28 -6.97 -4.27 14.57
C ALA A 28 -7.79 -5.57 14.49
N GLN A 29 -9.14 -5.50 14.54
CA GLN A 29 -10.02 -6.64 14.30
C GLN A 29 -9.87 -7.22 12.88
N LYS A 30 -9.48 -6.38 11.91
CA LYS A 30 -9.15 -6.76 10.52
C LYS A 30 -7.68 -7.14 10.34
N LYS A 31 -6.95 -7.39 11.43
CA LYS A 31 -5.52 -7.73 11.41
C LYS A 31 -4.64 -6.67 10.76
N VAL A 32 -5.00 -5.41 10.92
CA VAL A 32 -4.24 -4.25 10.46
C VAL A 32 -3.69 -3.53 11.67
N LEU A 33 -2.36 -3.46 11.77
CA LEU A 33 -1.65 -2.75 12.83
C LEU A 33 -1.30 -1.33 12.36
N LEU A 34 -1.62 -0.34 13.18
CA LEU A 34 -1.30 1.05 12.95
C LEU A 34 -0.14 1.49 13.86
N HIS A 35 0.93 1.99 13.28
CA HIS A 35 2.02 2.65 14.00
C HIS A 35 1.78 4.17 14.13
N ASP A 36 1.11 4.77 13.12
CA ASP A 36 0.75 6.19 13.14
C ASP A 36 -0.74 6.37 12.75
N MET A 37 -1.52 6.96 13.67
CA MET A 37 -2.94 7.22 13.42
C MET A 37 -3.20 8.23 12.30
N LYS A 38 -2.23 9.10 11.99
CA LYS A 38 -2.35 10.08 10.89
C LYS A 38 -2.46 9.40 9.53
N CYS A 39 -1.92 8.19 9.39
CA CYS A 39 -2.00 7.46 8.12
C CYS A 39 -3.45 7.16 7.73
N ILE A 40 -4.37 7.00 8.68
CA ILE A 40 -5.80 6.79 8.41
C ILE A 40 -6.38 7.99 7.65
N GLU A 41 -6.04 9.20 8.07
CA GLU A 41 -6.49 10.43 7.39
C GLU A 41 -5.87 10.54 6.00
N THR A 42 -4.57 10.29 5.90
CA THR A 42 -3.83 10.35 4.63
C THR A 42 -4.36 9.32 3.65
N LEU A 43 -4.58 8.09 4.09
CA LEU A 43 -5.08 7.00 3.26
C LEU A 43 -6.46 7.28 2.66
N ALA A 44 -7.31 7.99 3.41
CA ALA A 44 -8.63 8.43 2.92
C ALA A 44 -8.56 9.40 1.73
N ARG A 45 -7.40 10.05 1.52
CA ARG A 45 -7.12 11.06 0.49
C ARG A 45 -6.17 10.59 -0.60
N VAL A 46 -5.64 9.36 -0.49
CA VAL A 46 -4.71 8.79 -1.46
C VAL A 46 -5.32 8.82 -2.85
N ASN A 47 -4.55 9.32 -3.81
CA ASN A 47 -4.90 9.34 -5.23
C ASN A 47 -3.89 8.59 -6.12
N VAL A 48 -2.72 8.24 -5.57
CA VAL A 48 -1.76 7.34 -6.22
C VAL A 48 -1.33 6.25 -5.23
N LEU A 49 -1.45 4.99 -5.66
CA LEU A 49 -1.01 3.83 -4.92
C LEU A 49 0.17 3.18 -5.65
N CYS A 50 1.36 3.30 -5.10
CA CYS A 50 2.57 2.62 -5.56
C CYS A 50 2.65 1.24 -4.92
N VAL A 51 2.68 0.19 -5.72
CA VAL A 51 2.73 -1.19 -5.24
C VAL A 51 4.02 -1.88 -5.70
N ASP A 52 4.67 -2.62 -4.80
CA ASP A 52 5.65 -3.60 -5.23
C ASP A 52 4.94 -4.84 -5.78
N LYS A 53 5.53 -5.50 -6.78
CA LYS A 53 4.96 -6.71 -7.39
C LYS A 53 4.90 -7.85 -6.36
N THR A 54 6.06 -8.17 -5.78
CA THR A 54 6.25 -9.34 -4.92
C THR A 54 5.62 -9.10 -3.55
N GLY A 55 4.93 -10.11 -3.01
CA GLY A 55 4.28 -10.00 -1.72
C GLY A 55 3.00 -9.15 -1.68
N THR A 56 2.77 -8.26 -2.68
CA THR A 56 1.57 -7.40 -2.77
C THR A 56 0.61 -7.89 -3.86
N ILE A 57 1.01 -7.85 -5.13
CA ILE A 57 0.20 -8.35 -6.25
C ILE A 57 0.25 -9.88 -6.28
N THR A 58 1.44 -10.44 -6.06
CA THR A 58 1.68 -11.87 -5.99
C THR A 58 1.83 -12.32 -4.55
N GLU A 59 1.66 -13.61 -4.35
CA GLU A 59 2.04 -14.24 -3.08
C GLU A 59 3.57 -14.20 -2.89
N ASN A 60 4.02 -14.31 -1.65
CA ASN A 60 5.44 -14.45 -1.32
C ASN A 60 5.93 -15.90 -1.44
N THR A 61 5.19 -16.72 -2.18
CA THR A 61 5.53 -18.09 -2.54
C THR A 61 5.94 -18.15 -4.01
N MET A 62 6.64 -19.20 -4.38
CA MET A 62 7.03 -19.47 -5.76
C MET A 62 6.52 -20.86 -6.15
N GLU A 63 6.11 -21.02 -7.40
CA GLU A 63 5.67 -22.31 -7.96
C GLU A 63 6.36 -22.59 -9.28
N VAL A 64 6.65 -23.88 -9.53
CA VAL A 64 7.12 -24.34 -10.83
C VAL A 64 5.90 -24.44 -11.75
N GLN A 65 5.88 -23.65 -12.80
CA GLN A 65 4.81 -23.67 -13.79
C GLN A 65 4.99 -24.79 -14.81
N ASP A 66 6.23 -24.92 -15.34
CA ASP A 66 6.53 -25.88 -16.38
C ASP A 66 8.03 -26.21 -16.42
N VAL A 67 8.36 -27.33 -17.05
CA VAL A 67 9.73 -27.75 -17.32
C VAL A 67 9.85 -28.10 -18.79
N ILE A 68 10.58 -27.30 -19.52
CA ILE A 68 10.69 -27.42 -21.00
C ILE A 68 12.05 -27.98 -21.35
N PRO A 69 12.10 -29.19 -21.98
CA PRO A 69 13.38 -29.75 -22.40
C PRO A 69 14.03 -28.88 -23.51
N THR A 70 15.35 -28.80 -23.48
CA THR A 70 16.15 -28.15 -24.53
C THR A 70 16.44 -29.17 -25.68
N LYS A 71 17.01 -28.67 -26.75
CA LYS A 71 17.40 -29.52 -27.92
C LYS A 71 18.51 -30.51 -27.55
N GLU A 72 19.29 -30.23 -26.54
CA GLU A 72 20.41 -31.07 -26.06
C GLU A 72 19.94 -32.21 -25.14
N TYR A 73 18.69 -32.20 -24.70
CA TYR A 73 18.11 -33.30 -23.95
C TYR A 73 17.54 -34.35 -24.92
N GLU A 74 18.12 -35.55 -24.91
CA GLU A 74 17.67 -36.68 -25.73
C GLU A 74 16.76 -37.59 -24.91
N GLU A 75 15.45 -37.46 -25.14
CA GLU A 75 14.45 -38.32 -24.48
C GLU A 75 14.65 -39.78 -24.88
N GLY A 76 14.66 -40.67 -23.87
CA GLY A 76 14.90 -42.12 -24.06
C GLY A 76 16.37 -42.58 -24.06
N LYS A 77 17.33 -41.64 -24.15
CA LYS A 77 18.77 -41.93 -23.92
C LYS A 77 19.27 -41.43 -22.56
N MET A 78 18.62 -40.40 -22.00
CA MET A 78 18.92 -39.84 -20.68
C MET A 78 17.82 -40.22 -19.68
N CYS A 79 18.13 -40.15 -18.39
CA CYS A 79 17.12 -40.30 -17.33
C CYS A 79 16.03 -39.25 -17.50
N PRO A 80 14.77 -39.54 -17.14
CA PRO A 80 13.69 -38.56 -17.19
C PRO A 80 14.02 -37.27 -16.42
N LEU A 81 13.70 -36.11 -17.00
CA LEU A 81 13.97 -34.80 -16.38
C LEU A 81 13.34 -34.67 -15.00
N SER A 82 12.16 -35.25 -14.80
CA SER A 82 11.46 -35.28 -13.51
C SER A 82 12.24 -36.02 -12.44
N GLU A 83 12.95 -37.09 -12.79
CA GLU A 83 13.77 -37.88 -11.91
C GLU A 83 15.10 -37.17 -11.61
N LEU A 84 15.78 -36.62 -12.66
CA LEU A 84 17.00 -35.86 -12.51
C LEU A 84 16.82 -34.62 -11.63
N LEU A 85 15.74 -33.87 -11.87
CA LEU A 85 15.38 -32.70 -11.05
C LEU A 85 14.91 -33.11 -9.66
N GLY A 86 14.28 -34.28 -9.52
CA GLY A 86 13.93 -34.88 -8.22
C GLY A 86 15.16 -35.21 -7.38
N ASP A 87 16.15 -35.90 -7.95
CA ASP A 87 17.40 -36.20 -7.28
C ASP A 87 18.19 -34.94 -6.94
N PHE A 88 18.26 -33.98 -7.88
CA PHE A 88 18.90 -32.69 -7.65
C PHE A 88 18.27 -31.93 -6.47
N THR A 89 16.95 -31.82 -6.45
CA THR A 89 16.24 -31.09 -5.39
C THR A 89 16.29 -31.80 -4.05
N ALA A 90 16.23 -33.15 -4.04
CA ALA A 90 16.37 -33.95 -2.82
C ALA A 90 17.75 -33.77 -2.14
N ALA A 91 18.81 -33.63 -2.95
CA ALA A 91 20.17 -33.40 -2.45
C ALA A 91 20.42 -31.98 -1.88
N GLN A 92 19.66 -30.98 -2.34
CA GLN A 92 19.82 -29.59 -1.90
C GLN A 92 19.11 -29.31 -0.56
N SER A 93 19.56 -28.26 0.15
CA SER A 93 18.86 -27.70 1.30
C SER A 93 17.70 -26.79 0.87
N SER A 94 16.74 -26.57 1.76
CA SER A 94 15.59 -25.67 1.49
C SER A 94 15.90 -24.23 1.95
N ASP A 95 16.99 -23.67 1.44
CA ASP A 95 17.51 -22.38 1.90
C ASP A 95 16.87 -21.18 1.22
N ASN A 96 16.02 -21.40 0.20
CA ASN A 96 15.34 -20.34 -0.53
C ASN A 96 14.01 -20.79 -1.13
N ILE A 97 13.12 -19.83 -1.40
CA ILE A 97 11.76 -20.04 -1.92
C ILE A 97 11.75 -20.81 -3.26
N THR A 98 12.78 -20.60 -4.11
CA THR A 98 12.93 -21.32 -5.38
C THR A 98 13.12 -22.83 -5.15
N MET A 99 14.03 -23.20 -4.24
CA MET A 99 14.30 -24.60 -3.95
C MET A 99 13.11 -25.28 -3.21
N GLU A 100 12.39 -24.53 -2.37
CA GLU A 100 11.15 -25.01 -1.77
C GLU A 100 10.07 -25.29 -2.82
N ALA A 101 9.91 -24.41 -3.81
CA ALA A 101 9.00 -24.62 -4.92
C ALA A 101 9.37 -25.86 -5.74
N MET A 102 10.66 -25.99 -6.05
CA MET A 102 11.20 -27.16 -6.77
C MET A 102 10.94 -28.46 -6.03
N LYS A 103 11.19 -28.51 -4.71
CA LYS A 103 10.93 -29.70 -3.88
C LYS A 103 9.44 -30.06 -3.80
N ARG A 104 8.56 -29.05 -3.78
CA ARG A 104 7.11 -29.29 -3.82
C ARG A 104 6.64 -29.91 -5.12
N TYR A 105 7.27 -29.50 -6.23
CA TYR A 105 6.92 -29.96 -7.58
C TYR A 105 7.54 -31.35 -7.88
N PHE A 106 8.86 -31.52 -7.67
CA PHE A 106 9.58 -32.74 -7.96
C PHE A 106 9.62 -33.66 -6.73
N LYS A 107 8.66 -34.56 -6.63
CA LYS A 107 8.53 -35.52 -5.50
C LYS A 107 9.20 -36.86 -5.76
N ILE A 108 9.51 -37.16 -7.04
CA ILE A 108 10.10 -38.44 -7.47
C ILE A 108 11.60 -38.26 -7.51
N ALA A 109 12.32 -38.97 -6.65
CA ALA A 109 13.76 -39.08 -6.64
C ALA A 109 14.16 -40.55 -6.71
N SER A 110 15.21 -40.88 -7.46
CA SER A 110 15.73 -42.26 -7.56
C SER A 110 16.55 -42.67 -6.33
N GLY A 111 16.89 -41.68 -5.49
CA GLY A 111 17.67 -41.92 -4.27
C GLY A 111 19.17 -41.92 -4.51
N LYS A 112 19.67 -41.38 -5.61
CA LYS A 112 21.10 -41.19 -5.88
C LYS A 112 21.77 -40.37 -4.78
N LYS A 113 22.92 -40.83 -4.29
CA LYS A 113 23.69 -40.09 -3.28
C LYS A 113 24.53 -39.01 -3.96
N ALA A 114 24.40 -37.77 -3.48
CA ALA A 114 25.26 -36.69 -3.89
C ALA A 114 26.69 -36.85 -3.34
N VAL A 115 27.67 -36.73 -4.20
CA VAL A 115 29.11 -36.72 -3.83
C VAL A 115 29.50 -35.33 -3.32
N ALA A 116 29.06 -34.27 -4.02
CA ALA A 116 29.27 -32.89 -3.64
C ALA A 116 28.03 -32.05 -3.96
N LYS A 117 27.83 -30.96 -3.22
CA LYS A 117 26.77 -30.00 -3.47
C LYS A 117 27.16 -28.58 -3.13
N THR A 118 26.65 -27.64 -3.88
CA THR A 118 26.80 -26.21 -3.62
C THR A 118 25.43 -25.55 -3.57
N GLY A 119 25.12 -24.88 -2.46
CA GLY A 119 23.89 -24.11 -2.31
C GLY A 119 23.88 -22.86 -3.20
N PHE A 120 22.70 -22.25 -3.36
CA PHE A 120 22.57 -21.03 -4.14
C PHE A 120 23.36 -19.87 -3.51
N SER A 121 24.14 -19.17 -4.32
CA SER A 121 24.84 -17.94 -3.94
C SER A 121 24.40 -16.76 -4.79
N SER A 122 24.20 -15.61 -4.17
CA SER A 122 23.89 -14.37 -4.88
C SER A 122 25.04 -13.88 -5.78
N ALA A 123 26.28 -14.32 -5.54
CA ALA A 123 27.45 -13.98 -6.32
C ALA A 123 27.57 -14.86 -7.58
N SER A 124 27.36 -16.18 -7.46
CA SER A 124 27.47 -17.14 -8.57
C SER A 124 26.16 -17.34 -9.33
N LYS A 125 25.01 -17.02 -8.69
CA LYS A 125 23.64 -17.13 -9.28
C LYS A 125 23.26 -18.54 -9.74
N TYR A 126 23.88 -19.57 -9.18
CA TYR A 126 23.53 -20.97 -9.43
C TYR A 126 23.62 -21.81 -8.14
N SER A 127 23.05 -23.01 -8.19
CA SER A 127 23.27 -24.13 -7.27
C SER A 127 23.71 -25.35 -8.05
N SER A 128 24.47 -26.28 -7.44
CA SER A 128 24.95 -27.49 -8.12
C SER A 128 24.88 -28.72 -7.20
N VAL A 129 24.74 -29.88 -7.86
CA VAL A 129 24.86 -31.20 -7.24
C VAL A 129 25.71 -32.10 -8.14
N THR A 130 26.72 -32.71 -7.58
CA THR A 130 27.56 -33.71 -8.25
C THR A 130 27.18 -35.08 -7.76
N PHE A 131 26.78 -35.96 -8.69
CA PHE A 131 26.63 -37.38 -8.49
C PHE A 131 27.84 -38.13 -9.06
N GLU A 132 27.93 -39.43 -8.84
CA GLU A 132 29.04 -40.22 -9.38
C GLU A 132 29.16 -40.17 -10.90
N GLU A 133 28.03 -39.98 -11.61
CA GLU A 133 27.96 -40.00 -13.08
C GLU A 133 28.16 -38.63 -13.74
N ALA A 134 27.67 -37.55 -13.11
CA ALA A 134 27.68 -36.20 -13.67
C ALA A 134 27.44 -35.12 -12.61
N SER A 135 27.88 -33.89 -12.93
CA SER A 135 27.58 -32.68 -12.16
C SER A 135 26.44 -31.92 -12.83
N TYR A 136 25.40 -31.59 -12.05
CA TYR A 136 24.25 -30.80 -12.49
C TYR A 136 24.26 -29.42 -11.87
N VAL A 137 23.79 -28.45 -12.66
CA VAL A 137 23.72 -27.03 -12.26
C VAL A 137 22.32 -26.52 -12.56
N LEU A 138 21.77 -25.74 -11.63
CA LEU A 138 20.54 -24.97 -11.79
C LEU A 138 20.84 -23.50 -11.48
N GLY A 139 20.57 -22.59 -12.42
CA GLY A 139 20.88 -21.19 -12.19
C GLY A 139 20.28 -20.22 -13.18
N ALA A 140 20.60 -18.93 -13.00
CA ALA A 140 20.15 -17.90 -13.92
C ALA A 140 20.82 -18.06 -15.30
N PRO A 141 20.08 -17.92 -16.39
CA PRO A 141 20.55 -18.22 -17.75
C PRO A 141 21.86 -17.51 -18.10
N GLU A 142 21.99 -16.23 -17.80
CA GLU A 142 23.13 -15.39 -18.14
C GLU A 142 24.43 -15.88 -17.46
N PHE A 143 24.29 -16.47 -16.26
CA PHE A 143 25.43 -16.96 -15.46
C PHE A 143 25.82 -18.39 -15.79
N VAL A 144 24.84 -19.20 -16.24
CA VAL A 144 25.04 -20.63 -16.50
C VAL A 144 25.41 -20.88 -17.95
N LEU A 145 24.81 -20.15 -18.91
CA LEU A 145 25.07 -20.30 -20.35
C LEU A 145 26.24 -19.44 -20.84
N LYS A 146 26.58 -18.35 -20.15
CA LYS A 146 27.67 -17.45 -20.49
C LYS A 146 27.65 -17.02 -21.98
N GLU A 147 28.74 -17.30 -22.70
CA GLU A 147 28.90 -16.96 -24.12
C GLU A 147 27.87 -17.65 -25.03
N GLN A 148 27.28 -18.76 -24.57
CA GLN A 148 26.23 -19.47 -25.31
C GLN A 148 24.84 -18.86 -25.08
N TYR A 149 24.69 -17.88 -24.22
CA TYR A 149 23.39 -17.26 -23.88
C TYR A 149 22.65 -16.75 -25.12
N GLU A 150 23.36 -16.12 -26.04
CA GLU A 150 22.77 -15.59 -27.29
C GLU A 150 22.02 -16.65 -28.12
N ASN A 151 22.48 -17.93 -28.08
CA ASN A 151 21.84 -19.02 -28.80
C ASN A 151 20.47 -19.44 -28.22
N TYR A 152 20.22 -19.09 -26.96
CA TYR A 152 19.02 -19.45 -26.21
C TYR A 152 18.17 -18.25 -25.81
N GLU A 153 18.63 -17.02 -26.08
CA GLU A 153 18.01 -15.76 -25.66
C GLU A 153 16.56 -15.63 -26.14
N GLU A 154 16.30 -16.00 -27.39
CA GLU A 154 14.95 -15.92 -27.97
C GLU A 154 13.96 -16.83 -27.21
N ALA A 155 14.35 -18.06 -26.91
CA ALA A 155 13.52 -19.00 -26.16
C ALA A 155 13.31 -18.54 -24.70
N ILE A 156 14.38 -18.07 -24.06
CA ILE A 156 14.32 -17.55 -22.67
C ILE A 156 13.44 -16.30 -22.61
N SER A 157 13.60 -15.36 -23.53
CA SER A 157 12.81 -14.14 -23.60
C SER A 157 11.33 -14.41 -23.91
N ALA A 158 11.03 -15.41 -24.75
CA ALA A 158 9.66 -15.83 -25.04
C ALA A 158 8.92 -16.36 -23.80
N HIS A 159 9.63 -17.05 -22.89
CA HIS A 159 9.04 -17.51 -21.63
C HIS A 159 9.03 -16.42 -20.55
N ALA A 160 10.07 -15.60 -20.48
CA ALA A 160 10.13 -14.47 -19.55
C ALA A 160 9.07 -13.42 -19.86
N SER A 161 8.73 -13.20 -21.15
CA SER A 161 7.66 -12.28 -21.57
C SER A 161 6.26 -12.71 -21.10
N LYS A 162 6.08 -13.99 -20.76
CA LYS A 162 4.84 -14.52 -20.17
C LYS A 162 4.78 -14.42 -18.65
N GLY A 163 5.69 -13.67 -18.04
CA GLY A 163 5.71 -13.48 -16.60
C GLY A 163 6.51 -14.52 -15.80
N ALA A 164 7.08 -15.53 -16.46
CA ALA A 164 7.83 -16.58 -15.79
C ALA A 164 9.30 -16.19 -15.53
N ARG A 165 9.80 -16.58 -14.36
CA ARG A 165 11.23 -16.58 -14.09
C ARG A 165 11.85 -17.86 -14.67
N VAL A 166 12.74 -17.71 -15.63
CA VAL A 166 13.39 -18.84 -16.29
C VAL A 166 14.68 -19.18 -15.56
N LEU A 167 14.85 -20.43 -15.15
CA LEU A 167 16.12 -21.01 -14.73
C LEU A 167 16.55 -22.07 -15.74
N VAL A 168 17.85 -22.22 -15.91
CA VAL A 168 18.46 -23.26 -16.75
C VAL A 168 18.97 -24.38 -15.86
N PHE A 169 18.52 -25.60 -16.14
CA PHE A 169 19.05 -26.82 -15.59
C PHE A 169 19.91 -27.52 -16.65
N GLY A 170 21.12 -27.97 -16.27
CA GLY A 170 22.01 -28.62 -17.23
C GLY A 170 23.19 -29.30 -16.57
N THR A 171 24.06 -29.90 -17.39
CA THR A 171 25.26 -30.62 -16.96
C THR A 171 26.49 -29.75 -17.07
N ALA A 172 27.33 -29.76 -16.03
CA ALA A 172 28.65 -29.13 -16.05
C ALA A 172 29.74 -30.18 -16.34
N LYS A 173 30.75 -29.79 -17.09
CA LYS A 173 31.91 -30.67 -17.40
C LYS A 173 32.83 -30.85 -16.21
N GLU A 174 33.04 -29.80 -15.44
CA GLU A 174 33.84 -29.81 -14.22
C GLU A 174 32.94 -29.75 -12.99
N GLU A 175 33.42 -30.23 -11.88
CA GLU A 175 32.70 -30.13 -10.58
C GLU A 175 32.67 -28.65 -10.14
N PRO A 176 31.44 -28.09 -9.95
CA PRO A 176 31.29 -26.68 -9.56
C PRO A 176 31.68 -26.46 -8.07
N ASP A 177 32.51 -25.48 -7.79
CA ASP A 177 33.07 -25.16 -6.46
C ASP A 177 32.36 -23.97 -5.76
N GLY A 178 31.23 -23.50 -6.29
CA GLY A 178 30.48 -22.34 -5.78
C GLY A 178 30.98 -20.99 -6.29
N LYS A 179 32.11 -20.94 -6.99
CA LYS A 179 32.58 -19.75 -7.69
C LYS A 179 31.93 -19.61 -9.06
N PRO A 180 32.08 -18.47 -9.74
CA PRO A 180 31.57 -18.33 -11.11
C PRO A 180 32.07 -19.46 -12.00
N LEU A 181 31.19 -20.13 -12.71
CA LEU A 181 31.51 -21.26 -13.59
C LEU A 181 32.64 -20.85 -14.58
N LYS A 182 33.56 -21.73 -14.88
CA LYS A 182 34.61 -21.48 -15.85
C LYS A 182 34.11 -21.65 -17.27
N GLU A 183 33.33 -22.70 -17.52
CA GLU A 183 32.73 -23.02 -18.81
C GLU A 183 31.20 -22.93 -18.78
N ALA A 184 30.58 -22.78 -19.93
CA ALA A 184 29.13 -22.84 -20.08
C ALA A 184 28.61 -24.27 -19.79
N VAL A 185 27.48 -24.35 -19.17
CA VAL A 185 26.75 -25.61 -18.90
C VAL A 185 26.04 -26.08 -20.18
N THR A 186 25.98 -27.39 -20.42
CA THR A 186 25.12 -27.95 -21.44
C THR A 186 23.70 -27.97 -20.93
N PRO A 187 22.78 -27.13 -21.46
CA PRO A 187 21.42 -27.02 -20.94
C PRO A 187 20.62 -28.27 -21.28
N LEU A 188 19.86 -28.78 -20.30
CA LEU A 188 18.95 -29.91 -20.45
C LEU A 188 17.50 -29.47 -20.43
N ALA A 189 17.17 -28.48 -19.61
CA ALA A 189 15.82 -27.97 -19.48
C ALA A 189 15.78 -26.52 -19.01
N TYR A 190 14.71 -25.83 -19.40
CA TYR A 190 14.26 -24.59 -18.75
C TYR A 190 13.26 -24.94 -17.66
N VAL A 191 13.48 -24.44 -16.47
CA VAL A 191 12.53 -24.51 -15.36
C VAL A 191 11.85 -23.15 -15.24
N LEU A 192 10.56 -23.13 -15.50
CA LEU A 192 9.75 -21.93 -15.44
C LEU A 192 9.11 -21.81 -14.06
N LEU A 193 9.39 -20.69 -13.39
CA LEU A 193 8.83 -20.40 -12.07
C LEU A 193 8.06 -19.08 -12.11
N ALA A 194 6.99 -19.00 -11.34
CA ALA A 194 6.28 -17.75 -11.10
C ALA A 194 5.82 -17.65 -9.66
N ASN A 195 5.60 -16.42 -9.22
CA ASN A 195 4.85 -16.17 -8.01
C ASN A 195 3.37 -16.14 -8.39
N PRO A 196 2.52 -16.96 -7.76
CA PRO A 196 1.09 -16.94 -8.07
C PRO A 196 0.50 -15.57 -7.74
N ILE A 197 -0.36 -15.07 -8.62
CA ILE A 197 -1.10 -13.84 -8.38
C ILE A 197 -2.17 -14.13 -7.34
N ARG A 198 -2.35 -13.23 -6.38
CA ARG A 198 -3.39 -13.35 -5.36
C ARG A 198 -4.77 -13.39 -6.01
N GLN A 199 -5.63 -14.28 -5.55
CA GLN A 199 -6.97 -14.48 -6.13
C GLN A 199 -7.79 -13.17 -6.08
N GLU A 200 -7.67 -12.41 -5.01
CA GLU A 200 -8.42 -11.18 -4.75
C GLU A 200 -7.77 -9.93 -5.38
N ALA A 201 -6.60 -10.07 -6.01
CA ALA A 201 -5.86 -8.92 -6.57
C ALA A 201 -6.70 -8.13 -7.57
N LYS A 202 -7.38 -8.82 -8.49
CA LYS A 202 -8.20 -8.19 -9.53
C LYS A 202 -9.34 -7.36 -8.95
N GLU A 203 -10.06 -7.87 -7.95
CA GLU A 203 -11.14 -7.15 -7.30
C GLU A 203 -10.61 -5.92 -6.54
N THR A 204 -9.49 -6.09 -5.83
CA THR A 204 -8.85 -5.03 -5.05
C THR A 204 -8.39 -3.88 -5.95
N PHE A 205 -7.70 -4.16 -7.06
CA PHE A 205 -7.23 -3.11 -7.97
C PHE A 205 -8.37 -2.48 -8.78
N THR A 206 -9.40 -3.25 -9.15
CA THR A 206 -10.63 -2.69 -9.75
C THR A 206 -11.30 -1.70 -8.80
N TYR A 207 -11.42 -2.04 -7.53
CA TYR A 207 -11.95 -1.11 -6.52
C TYR A 207 -11.15 0.19 -6.46
N PHE A 208 -9.81 0.14 -6.45
CA PHE A 208 -9.00 1.36 -6.43
C PHE A 208 -9.20 2.20 -7.69
N ALA A 209 -9.29 1.59 -8.86
CA ALA A 209 -9.55 2.29 -10.12
C ALA A 209 -10.93 2.98 -10.10
N GLU A 210 -11.98 2.32 -9.62
CA GLU A 210 -13.32 2.90 -9.45
C GLU A 210 -13.34 4.08 -8.45
N GLN A 211 -12.45 4.04 -7.47
CA GLN A 211 -12.28 5.14 -6.51
C GLN A 211 -11.41 6.30 -7.03
N GLY A 212 -10.96 6.23 -8.28
CA GLY A 212 -10.10 7.24 -8.91
C GLY A 212 -8.67 7.26 -8.36
N VAL A 213 -8.21 6.15 -7.78
CA VAL A 213 -6.83 5.96 -7.33
C VAL A 213 -6.02 5.37 -8.49
N GLU A 214 -4.98 6.07 -8.91
CA GLU A 214 -4.04 5.61 -9.91
C GLU A 214 -3.08 4.58 -9.28
N VAL A 215 -3.00 3.37 -9.85
CA VAL A 215 -2.08 2.33 -9.38
C VAL A 215 -0.81 2.35 -10.21
N LYS A 216 0.36 2.37 -9.55
CA LYS A 216 1.67 2.28 -10.19
C LYS A 216 2.44 1.09 -9.62
N VAL A 217 2.86 0.18 -10.50
CA VAL A 217 3.64 -1.01 -10.12
C VAL A 217 5.12 -0.70 -10.25
N ILE A 218 5.87 -0.86 -9.16
CA ILE A 218 7.29 -0.50 -9.08
C ILE A 218 8.08 -1.72 -8.60
N SER A 219 8.78 -2.41 -9.50
CA SER A 219 9.48 -3.65 -9.21
C SER A 219 10.94 -3.65 -9.68
N GLY A 220 11.77 -4.43 -9.02
CA GLY A 220 13.15 -4.73 -9.47
C GLY A 220 13.23 -5.74 -10.60
N ASP A 221 12.11 -6.39 -10.96
CA ASP A 221 12.05 -7.43 -11.99
C ASP A 221 12.02 -6.85 -13.41
N ASN A 222 12.12 -7.74 -14.40
CA ASN A 222 12.02 -7.36 -15.82
C ASN A 222 10.69 -6.65 -16.11
N PRO A 223 10.69 -5.49 -16.83
CA PRO A 223 9.49 -4.70 -17.05
C PRO A 223 8.38 -5.44 -17.81
N LEU A 224 8.70 -6.34 -18.75
CA LEU A 224 7.72 -7.16 -19.44
C LEU A 224 7.00 -8.10 -18.47
N THR A 225 7.76 -8.81 -17.63
CA THR A 225 7.22 -9.69 -16.59
C THR A 225 6.29 -8.94 -15.65
N VAL A 226 6.69 -7.74 -15.23
CA VAL A 226 5.89 -6.91 -14.32
C VAL A 226 4.62 -6.43 -15.01
N SER A 227 4.71 -6.05 -16.29
CA SER A 227 3.55 -5.64 -17.11
C SER A 227 2.53 -6.76 -17.26
N GLU A 228 2.96 -8.00 -17.56
CA GLU A 228 2.04 -9.13 -17.69
C GLU A 228 1.34 -9.47 -16.37
N VAL A 229 2.08 -9.50 -15.26
CA VAL A 229 1.50 -9.68 -13.91
C VAL A 229 0.49 -8.57 -13.59
N ALA A 230 0.81 -7.32 -13.93
CA ALA A 230 -0.08 -6.18 -13.70
C ALA A 230 -1.36 -6.24 -14.55
N LYS A 231 -1.27 -6.70 -15.80
CA LYS A 231 -2.43 -6.93 -16.68
C LYS A 231 -3.34 -8.02 -16.12
N GLU A 232 -2.76 -9.14 -15.70
CA GLU A 232 -3.51 -10.26 -15.12
C GLU A 232 -4.19 -9.87 -13.82
N ALA A 233 -3.53 -9.03 -13.00
CA ALA A 233 -4.11 -8.43 -11.81
C ALA A 233 -5.16 -7.33 -12.09
N GLY A 234 -5.43 -6.99 -13.36
CA GLY A 234 -6.44 -6.00 -13.75
C GLY A 234 -6.05 -4.55 -13.50
N ILE A 235 -4.75 -4.23 -13.42
CA ILE A 235 -4.28 -2.86 -13.19
C ILE A 235 -4.41 -2.05 -14.48
N ALA A 236 -5.11 -0.91 -14.40
CA ALA A 236 -5.34 -0.03 -15.55
C ALA A 236 -4.03 0.59 -16.05
N GLY A 237 -3.80 0.53 -17.37
CA GLY A 237 -2.60 1.09 -18.00
C GLY A 237 -1.36 0.21 -17.86
N ALA A 238 -1.51 -1.07 -17.49
CA ALA A 238 -0.41 -2.01 -17.33
C ALA A 238 0.42 -2.22 -18.61
N GLU A 239 -0.14 -1.93 -19.79
CA GLU A 239 0.55 -1.94 -21.08
C GLU A 239 1.59 -0.81 -21.22
N ARG A 240 1.46 0.25 -20.43
CA ARG A 240 2.40 1.37 -20.39
C ARG A 240 3.49 1.09 -19.38
N TYR A 241 4.52 0.41 -19.80
CA TYR A 241 5.66 0.05 -18.95
C TYR A 241 6.94 0.72 -19.42
N VAL A 242 7.89 0.84 -18.51
CA VAL A 242 9.22 1.40 -18.78
C VAL A 242 10.31 0.62 -18.02
N ASP A 243 11.47 0.51 -18.65
CA ASP A 243 12.68 -0.02 -18.02
C ASP A 243 13.39 1.11 -17.26
N ALA A 244 13.38 1.05 -15.95
CA ALA A 244 13.98 2.09 -15.12
C ALA A 244 15.50 2.14 -15.21
N SER A 245 16.14 1.09 -15.73
CA SER A 245 17.60 1.10 -15.97
C SER A 245 18.03 2.06 -17.08
N THR A 246 17.08 2.48 -17.94
CA THR A 246 17.34 3.46 -19.01
C THR A 246 17.13 4.92 -18.56
N LEU A 247 16.61 5.13 -17.35
CA LEU A 247 16.31 6.46 -16.83
C LEU A 247 17.51 6.99 -16.02
N HIS A 248 18.20 7.97 -16.55
CA HIS A 248 19.44 8.50 -15.95
C HIS A 248 19.25 9.90 -15.34
N THR A 249 18.32 10.70 -15.86
CA THR A 249 18.06 12.06 -15.39
C THR A 249 16.75 12.16 -14.60
N GLU A 250 16.65 13.18 -13.76
CA GLU A 250 15.42 13.44 -13.00
C GLU A 250 14.24 13.81 -13.90
N GLU A 251 14.51 14.49 -15.01
CA GLU A 251 13.49 14.87 -15.99
C GLU A 251 12.92 13.64 -16.70
N GLU A 252 13.79 12.69 -17.10
CA GLU A 252 13.35 11.41 -17.66
C GLU A 252 12.51 10.61 -16.67
N MET A 253 12.94 10.54 -15.39
CA MET A 253 12.17 9.88 -14.33
C MET A 253 10.81 10.54 -14.13
N ARG A 254 10.74 11.86 -14.11
CA ARG A 254 9.49 12.63 -13.98
C ARG A 254 8.53 12.35 -15.14
N ALA A 255 9.02 12.44 -16.36
CA ALA A 255 8.21 12.11 -17.54
C ALA A 255 7.73 10.65 -17.53
N ALA A 256 8.61 9.72 -17.16
CA ALA A 256 8.26 8.31 -17.07
C ALA A 256 7.19 8.04 -16.00
N VAL A 257 7.34 8.60 -14.80
CA VAL A 257 6.42 8.36 -13.65
C VAL A 257 5.03 8.92 -13.93
N LEU A 258 4.93 10.04 -14.65
CA LEU A 258 3.63 10.63 -14.97
C LEU A 258 2.89 9.89 -16.10
N ASN A 259 3.61 9.28 -17.05
CA ASN A 259 3.01 8.69 -18.24
C ASN A 259 2.83 7.16 -18.19
N ASN A 260 3.57 6.46 -17.32
CA ASN A 260 3.54 5.01 -17.25
C ASN A 260 2.94 4.50 -15.94
N ALA A 261 2.37 3.29 -15.99
CA ALA A 261 1.80 2.62 -14.83
C ALA A 261 2.74 1.53 -14.27
N VAL A 262 3.67 1.00 -15.08
CA VAL A 262 4.52 -0.12 -14.69
C VAL A 262 5.99 0.22 -14.88
N PHE A 263 6.81 -0.09 -13.86
CA PHE A 263 8.25 0.18 -13.82
C PHE A 263 8.99 -1.11 -13.45
N GLY A 264 9.87 -1.56 -14.35
CA GLY A 264 10.75 -2.70 -14.11
C GLY A 264 12.20 -2.30 -13.90
N ARG A 265 13.03 -3.20 -13.35
CA ARG A 265 14.46 -3.00 -13.03
C ARG A 265 14.73 -1.75 -12.18
N VAL A 266 13.79 -1.42 -11.30
CA VAL A 266 13.87 -0.23 -10.44
C VAL A 266 14.82 -0.48 -9.28
N THR A 267 15.78 0.43 -9.08
CA THR A 267 16.65 0.42 -7.90
C THR A 267 15.96 1.04 -6.69
N PRO A 268 16.42 0.74 -5.44
CA PRO A 268 15.82 1.34 -4.23
C PRO A 268 15.83 2.88 -4.22
N ASN A 269 16.88 3.50 -4.76
CA ASN A 269 16.97 4.95 -4.88
C ASN A 269 15.97 5.52 -5.89
N GLN A 270 15.75 4.82 -7.02
CA GLN A 270 14.73 5.21 -7.98
C GLN A 270 13.32 5.04 -7.43
N LYS A 271 13.02 3.94 -6.67
CA LYS A 271 11.73 3.79 -5.97
C LYS A 271 11.43 5.01 -5.10
N ARG A 272 12.41 5.42 -4.30
CA ARG A 272 12.33 6.63 -3.47
C ARG A 272 12.05 7.88 -4.31
N LYS A 273 12.83 8.08 -5.39
CA LYS A 273 12.71 9.26 -6.25
C LYS A 273 11.35 9.35 -6.94
N PHE A 274 10.80 8.21 -7.38
CA PHE A 274 9.45 8.15 -7.98
C PHE A 274 8.37 8.62 -7.01
N VAL A 275 8.44 8.19 -5.74
CA VAL A 275 7.52 8.67 -4.70
C VAL A 275 7.67 10.17 -4.49
N GLN A 276 8.89 10.70 -4.42
CA GLN A 276 9.16 12.13 -4.26
C GLN A 276 8.59 12.95 -5.42
N ILE A 277 8.83 12.53 -6.67
CA ILE A 277 8.30 13.19 -7.87
C ILE A 277 6.78 13.26 -7.83
N LEU A 278 6.10 12.18 -7.50
CA LEU A 278 4.63 12.16 -7.40
C LEU A 278 4.11 13.14 -6.35
N LYS A 279 4.80 13.27 -5.22
CA LYS A 279 4.45 14.24 -4.16
C LYS A 279 4.70 15.69 -4.61
N GLU A 280 5.79 15.95 -5.32
CA GLU A 280 6.07 17.28 -5.92
C GLU A 280 4.98 17.71 -6.92
N GLU A 281 4.38 16.75 -7.64
CA GLU A 281 3.22 16.96 -8.53
C GLU A 281 1.88 17.08 -7.76
N GLY A 282 1.94 17.21 -6.44
CA GLY A 282 0.75 17.43 -5.60
C GLY A 282 -0.11 16.18 -5.41
N LYS A 283 0.41 14.98 -5.69
CA LYS A 283 -0.27 13.72 -5.43
C LYS A 283 -0.12 13.31 -3.97
N THR A 284 -1.16 12.67 -3.41
CA THR A 284 -1.09 11.99 -2.12
C THR A 284 -0.76 10.53 -2.37
N VAL A 285 0.44 10.11 -2.01
CA VAL A 285 1.03 8.83 -2.40
C VAL A 285 0.98 7.83 -1.26
N ALA A 286 0.34 6.68 -1.51
CA ALA A 286 0.53 5.48 -0.68
C ALA A 286 1.59 4.58 -1.35
N MET A 287 2.44 3.95 -0.55
CA MET A 287 3.45 2.99 -1.00
C MET A 287 3.32 1.69 -0.23
N THR A 288 3.26 0.56 -0.97
CA THR A 288 3.37 -0.77 -0.37
C THR A 288 4.74 -1.36 -0.63
N GLY A 289 5.26 -2.12 0.32
CA GLY A 289 6.51 -2.85 0.15
C GLY A 289 6.71 -3.88 1.25
N ASP A 290 7.45 -4.94 0.95
CA ASP A 290 7.75 -6.03 1.87
C ASP A 290 9.27 -6.20 2.11
N GLY A 291 10.10 -5.58 1.28
CA GLY A 291 11.54 -5.73 1.28
C GLY A 291 12.32 -4.60 1.96
N VAL A 292 13.57 -4.89 2.32
CA VAL A 292 14.52 -3.87 2.79
C VAL A 292 14.75 -2.78 1.73
N ASN A 293 14.62 -3.16 0.45
CA ASN A 293 14.78 -2.25 -0.70
C ASN A 293 13.69 -1.16 -0.77
N ASP A 294 12.56 -1.37 -0.09
CA ASP A 294 11.42 -0.45 -0.12
C ASP A 294 11.45 0.57 1.02
N VAL A 295 12.29 0.36 2.04
CA VAL A 295 12.34 1.18 3.26
C VAL A 295 12.47 2.68 2.98
N LEU A 296 13.29 3.06 2.00
CA LEU A 296 13.48 4.47 1.63
C LEU A 296 12.21 5.07 1.00
N ALA A 297 11.56 4.34 0.11
CA ALA A 297 10.33 4.77 -0.53
C ALA A 297 9.15 4.79 0.45
N LEU A 298 9.06 3.79 1.35
CA LEU A 298 8.07 3.74 2.43
C LEU A 298 8.15 4.95 3.37
N LYS A 299 9.36 5.38 3.74
CA LYS A 299 9.57 6.55 4.60
C LYS A 299 9.18 7.87 3.93
N ASP A 300 9.36 7.99 2.62
CA ASP A 300 9.05 9.21 1.88
C ASP A 300 7.59 9.29 1.44
N ALA A 301 6.86 8.18 1.41
CA ALA A 301 5.44 8.15 1.08
C ALA A 301 4.58 8.88 2.14
N ASP A 302 3.42 9.40 1.72
CA ASP A 302 2.46 10.02 2.64
C ASP A 302 1.76 8.97 3.51
N CYS A 303 1.52 7.78 2.96
CA CYS A 303 1.06 6.60 3.69
C CYS A 303 1.88 5.39 3.27
N SER A 304 2.50 4.70 4.22
CA SER A 304 3.30 3.51 3.99
C SER A 304 2.66 2.27 4.58
N ILE A 305 2.65 1.19 3.78
CA ILE A 305 1.98 -0.06 4.07
C ILE A 305 2.99 -1.20 3.92
N ALA A 306 3.19 -2.00 4.96
CA ALA A 306 4.03 -3.18 4.90
C ALA A 306 3.22 -4.47 5.08
N MET A 307 3.76 -5.56 4.52
CA MET A 307 3.29 -6.91 4.75
C MET A 307 4.04 -7.53 5.92
N ALA A 308 3.35 -8.20 6.84
CA ALA A 308 4.00 -8.84 7.99
C ALA A 308 4.90 -10.01 7.57
N SER A 309 4.64 -10.65 6.42
CA SER A 309 5.51 -11.68 5.84
C SER A 309 6.80 -11.14 5.23
N GLY A 310 6.92 -9.82 5.13
CA GLY A 310 8.11 -9.14 4.61
C GLY A 310 9.22 -8.97 5.65
N SER A 311 10.14 -8.04 5.39
CA SER A 311 11.24 -7.75 6.31
C SER A 311 10.79 -6.92 7.52
N ASP A 312 11.37 -7.20 8.70
CA ASP A 312 11.15 -6.39 9.90
C ASP A 312 11.47 -4.91 9.68
N ALA A 313 12.47 -4.61 8.83
CA ALA A 313 12.84 -3.25 8.51
C ALA A 313 11.73 -2.50 7.76
N ALA A 314 11.04 -3.16 6.81
CA ALA A 314 9.89 -2.59 6.11
C ALA A 314 8.71 -2.40 7.07
N ALA A 315 8.43 -3.40 7.92
CA ALA A 315 7.36 -3.32 8.92
C ALA A 315 7.58 -2.16 9.89
N GLN A 316 8.79 -1.99 10.43
CA GLN A 316 9.12 -0.89 11.35
C GLN A 316 9.15 0.49 10.67
N ALA A 317 9.47 0.55 9.38
CA ALA A 317 9.49 1.80 8.62
C ALA A 317 8.09 2.27 8.21
N SER A 318 7.11 1.38 8.25
CA SER A 318 5.75 1.63 7.75
C SER A 318 4.82 2.13 8.83
N GLN A 319 3.86 2.96 8.42
CA GLN A 319 2.80 3.48 9.29
C GLN A 319 1.68 2.47 9.51
N LEU A 320 1.51 1.54 8.56
CA LEU A 320 0.48 0.52 8.58
C LEU A 320 1.10 -0.84 8.22
N VAL A 321 0.75 -1.89 8.99
CA VAL A 321 1.23 -3.26 8.74
C VAL A 321 0.05 -4.20 8.63
N LEU A 322 0.00 -4.97 7.53
CA LEU A 322 -0.99 -6.01 7.29
C LEU A 322 -0.50 -7.31 7.93
N LEU A 323 -1.07 -7.69 9.09
CA LEU A 323 -0.57 -8.81 9.92
C LEU A 323 -0.72 -10.18 9.24
N GLU A 324 -1.75 -10.37 8.44
CA GLU A 324 -1.95 -11.59 7.63
C GLU A 324 -1.34 -11.48 6.22
N SER A 325 -0.66 -10.36 5.93
CA SER A 325 -0.09 -10.06 4.61
C SER A 325 -1.12 -10.13 3.48
N ASP A 326 -2.38 -9.89 3.81
CA ASP A 326 -3.50 -9.90 2.89
C ASP A 326 -3.81 -8.48 2.42
N PHE A 327 -3.48 -8.18 1.16
CA PHE A 327 -3.73 -6.87 0.57
C PHE A 327 -5.20 -6.63 0.23
N SER A 328 -6.03 -7.69 0.19
CA SER A 328 -7.47 -7.59 -0.11
C SER A 328 -8.26 -6.81 0.96
N CYS A 329 -7.71 -6.65 2.16
CA CYS A 329 -8.33 -5.83 3.21
C CYS A 329 -8.20 -4.32 2.98
N MET A 330 -7.35 -3.87 2.05
CA MET A 330 -7.07 -2.44 1.82
C MET A 330 -8.29 -1.60 1.41
N PRO A 331 -9.24 -2.07 0.59
CA PRO A 331 -10.50 -1.36 0.35
C PRO A 331 -11.23 -0.99 1.64
N GLU A 332 -11.32 -1.92 2.59
CA GLU A 332 -11.98 -1.66 3.89
C GLU A 332 -11.20 -0.65 4.75
N VAL A 333 -9.87 -0.71 4.71
CA VAL A 333 -9.00 0.25 5.41
C VAL A 333 -9.20 1.67 4.88
N VAL A 334 -9.28 1.84 3.56
CA VAL A 334 -9.59 3.13 2.92
C VAL A 334 -10.98 3.62 3.30
N LEU A 335 -11.99 2.74 3.29
CA LEU A 335 -13.36 3.08 3.68
C LEU A 335 -13.45 3.50 5.15
N GLU A 336 -12.70 2.84 6.04
CA GLU A 336 -12.62 3.23 7.45
C GLU A 336 -11.96 4.60 7.61
N GLY A 337 -10.89 4.88 6.86
CA GLY A 337 -10.26 6.20 6.81
C GLY A 337 -11.23 7.30 6.37
N ARG A 338 -11.99 7.07 5.31
CA ARG A 338 -13.02 8.00 4.84
C ARG A 338 -14.10 8.25 5.89
N ARG A 339 -14.54 7.20 6.58
CA ARG A 339 -15.52 7.31 7.66
C ARG A 339 -15.01 8.24 8.75
N VAL A 340 -13.79 8.04 9.21
CA VAL A 340 -13.18 8.87 10.26
C VAL A 340 -13.08 10.33 9.84
N VAL A 341 -12.51 10.60 8.66
CA VAL A 341 -12.33 11.98 8.18
C VAL A 341 -13.66 12.68 7.97
N ASN A 342 -14.65 12.02 7.35
CA ASN A 342 -15.98 12.59 7.14
C ASN A 342 -16.67 12.91 8.46
N ASN A 343 -16.58 12.03 9.46
CA ASN A 343 -17.19 12.23 10.77
C ASN A 343 -16.50 13.35 11.55
N ILE A 344 -15.15 13.41 11.52
CA ILE A 344 -14.39 14.52 12.10
C ILE A 344 -14.77 15.83 11.41
N GLN A 345 -14.91 15.86 10.08
CA GLN A 345 -15.29 17.05 9.33
C GLN A 345 -16.69 17.55 9.71
N ARG A 346 -17.67 16.64 9.87
CA ARG A 346 -19.03 16.98 10.30
C ARG A 346 -19.05 17.54 11.73
N SER A 347 -18.38 16.85 12.65
CA SER A 347 -18.26 17.32 14.03
C SER A 347 -17.58 18.68 14.12
N ALA A 348 -16.47 18.86 13.38
CA ALA A 348 -15.77 20.15 13.32
C ALA A 348 -16.66 21.28 12.78
N SER A 349 -17.55 20.99 11.82
CA SER A 349 -18.50 21.99 11.32
C SER A 349 -19.48 22.45 12.41
N LEU A 350 -20.01 21.54 13.23
CA LEU A 350 -20.90 21.89 14.35
C LEU A 350 -20.18 22.80 15.36
N PHE A 351 -18.94 22.46 15.74
CA PHE A 351 -18.16 23.31 16.65
C PHE A 351 -17.87 24.69 16.06
N LEU A 352 -17.60 24.76 14.75
CA LEU A 352 -17.30 26.02 14.08
C LEU A 352 -18.54 26.92 14.01
N VAL A 353 -19.75 26.36 13.81
CA VAL A 353 -21.02 27.11 13.87
C VAL A 353 -21.11 27.90 15.18
N LYS A 354 -20.89 27.24 16.33
CA LYS A 354 -20.93 27.90 17.63
C LYS A 354 -19.90 29.05 17.74
N ASN A 355 -18.69 28.82 17.30
CA ASN A 355 -17.64 29.83 17.42
C ASN A 355 -17.95 31.06 16.56
N ILE A 356 -18.37 30.86 15.29
CA ILE A 356 -18.78 31.95 14.39
C ILE A 356 -19.99 32.67 14.97
N PHE A 357 -21.01 31.92 15.43
CA PHE A 357 -22.19 32.47 16.07
C PHE A 357 -21.83 33.37 17.25
N SER A 358 -21.03 32.85 18.22
CA SER A 358 -20.64 33.61 19.41
C SER A 358 -19.83 34.87 19.05
N PHE A 359 -18.92 34.77 18.09
CA PHE A 359 -18.13 35.91 17.60
C PHE A 359 -19.02 36.97 16.96
N LEU A 360 -19.87 36.57 16.03
CA LEU A 360 -20.77 37.49 15.32
C LEU A 360 -21.78 38.13 16.28
N LEU A 361 -22.35 37.36 17.19
CA LEU A 361 -23.29 37.90 18.20
C LEU A 361 -22.59 38.89 19.14
N SER A 362 -21.37 38.64 19.54
CA SER A 362 -20.57 39.59 20.31
C SER A 362 -20.30 40.88 19.52
N LEU A 363 -19.97 40.77 18.23
CA LEU A 363 -19.74 41.92 17.36
C LEU A 363 -21.03 42.72 17.18
N VAL A 364 -22.16 42.10 16.96
CA VAL A 364 -23.47 42.74 16.85
C VAL A 364 -23.85 43.41 18.16
N SER A 365 -23.65 42.74 19.30
CA SER A 365 -23.89 43.34 20.64
C SER A 365 -23.04 44.59 20.88
N PHE A 366 -21.78 44.57 20.44
CA PHE A 366 -20.87 45.72 20.54
C PHE A 366 -21.32 46.88 19.65
N VAL A 367 -21.63 46.63 18.36
CA VAL A 367 -22.04 47.66 17.38
C VAL A 367 -23.35 48.33 17.79
N PHE A 368 -24.32 47.54 18.28
CA PHE A 368 -25.65 48.04 18.68
C PHE A 368 -25.76 48.35 20.17
N MET A 369 -24.65 48.31 20.89
CA MET A 369 -24.55 48.69 22.32
C MET A 369 -25.60 48.02 23.21
N PHE A 370 -25.85 46.70 22.99
CA PHE A 370 -26.74 45.96 23.89
C PHE A 370 -25.96 44.86 24.64
N THR A 371 -26.47 44.49 25.81
CA THR A 371 -25.89 43.46 26.65
C THR A 371 -25.95 42.11 25.87
N TYR A 372 -24.88 41.34 25.94
CA TYR A 372 -24.84 39.99 25.30
C TYR A 372 -26.03 39.15 25.79
N PRO A 373 -26.87 38.61 24.88
CA PRO A 373 -28.19 38.10 25.24
C PRO A 373 -28.20 36.71 25.87
N LEU A 374 -27.10 36.01 25.94
CA LEU A 374 -26.99 34.66 26.46
C LEU A 374 -26.04 34.59 27.66
N GLU A 375 -26.47 33.89 28.70
CA GLU A 375 -25.62 33.60 29.84
C GLU A 375 -24.70 32.40 29.57
N PRO A 376 -23.53 32.32 30.24
CA PRO A 376 -22.60 31.19 30.08
C PRO A 376 -23.23 29.81 30.34
N SER A 377 -24.15 29.73 31.32
CA SER A 377 -24.93 28.53 31.67
C SER A 377 -25.79 28.05 30.50
N GLN A 378 -26.48 28.98 29.85
CA GLN A 378 -27.35 28.72 28.68
C GLN A 378 -26.52 28.27 27.48
N ILE A 379 -25.36 28.94 27.22
CA ILE A 379 -24.45 28.57 26.16
C ILE A 379 -23.91 27.13 26.37
N SER A 380 -23.60 26.76 27.60
CA SER A 380 -23.11 25.44 27.97
C SER A 380 -24.18 24.37 27.72
N LEU A 381 -25.44 24.62 28.11
CA LEU A 381 -26.56 23.72 27.92
C LEU A 381 -26.88 23.53 26.42
N ILE A 382 -26.98 24.65 25.68
CA ILE A 382 -27.19 24.63 24.21
C ILE A 382 -26.06 23.83 23.56
N SER A 383 -24.81 24.09 23.93
CA SER A 383 -23.64 23.39 23.34
C SER A 383 -23.67 21.89 23.61
N MET A 384 -24.11 21.46 24.79
CA MET A 384 -24.23 20.05 25.13
C MET A 384 -25.24 19.34 24.21
N PHE A 385 -26.43 19.90 24.03
CA PHE A 385 -27.50 19.26 23.29
C PHE A 385 -27.40 19.45 21.77
N THR A 386 -26.91 20.59 21.27
CA THR A 386 -26.83 20.87 19.82
C THR A 386 -25.52 20.46 19.19
N ILE A 387 -24.45 20.31 19.96
CA ILE A 387 -23.11 19.98 19.46
C ILE A 387 -22.58 18.70 20.08
N GLY A 388 -22.50 18.59 21.41
CA GLY A 388 -21.85 17.47 22.08
C GLY A 388 -22.53 16.14 21.77
N VAL A 389 -23.83 16.03 22.05
CA VAL A 389 -24.60 14.82 21.79
C VAL A 389 -24.66 14.48 20.29
N PRO A 390 -25.04 15.41 19.38
CA PRO A 390 -25.01 15.10 17.94
C PRO A 390 -23.64 14.73 17.42
N ALA A 391 -22.56 15.40 17.84
CA ALA A 391 -21.21 15.09 17.40
C ALA A 391 -20.77 13.67 17.81
N PHE A 392 -21.18 13.20 19.00
CA PHE A 392 -20.96 11.83 19.42
C PHE A 392 -21.64 10.81 18.51
N PHE A 393 -22.92 11.00 18.20
CA PHE A 393 -23.63 10.10 17.27
C PHE A 393 -23.08 10.16 15.86
N LEU A 394 -22.69 11.34 15.36
CA LEU A 394 -22.05 11.49 14.06
C LEU A 394 -20.68 10.77 13.98
N ALA A 395 -19.96 10.70 15.10
CA ALA A 395 -18.70 9.96 15.14
C ALA A 395 -18.88 8.44 14.93
N LEU A 396 -20.06 7.92 15.24
CA LEU A 396 -20.39 6.50 15.07
C LEU A 396 -21.01 6.17 13.69
N GLU A 397 -21.46 7.18 12.94
CA GLU A 397 -22.14 6.99 11.65
C GLU A 397 -21.22 6.40 10.57
N PRO A 398 -21.68 5.41 9.78
CA PRO A 398 -20.94 4.84 8.67
C PRO A 398 -20.97 5.76 7.43
N ASN A 399 -20.14 6.80 7.40
CA ASN A 399 -20.03 7.70 6.25
C ASN A 399 -18.78 7.39 5.43
N LYS A 400 -18.94 6.70 4.32
CA LYS A 400 -17.87 6.22 3.44
C LYS A 400 -17.70 7.06 2.16
N ASN A 401 -18.30 8.24 2.08
CA ASN A 401 -18.25 9.09 0.90
C ASN A 401 -16.81 9.52 0.55
N ILE A 402 -16.54 9.68 -0.74
CA ILE A 402 -15.24 10.17 -1.22
C ILE A 402 -15.01 11.60 -0.71
N ILE A 403 -13.84 11.85 -0.16
CA ILE A 403 -13.45 13.15 0.38
C ILE A 403 -13.02 14.04 -0.79
N LYS A 404 -13.73 15.16 -0.99
CA LYS A 404 -13.41 16.14 -2.03
C LYS A 404 -13.02 17.47 -1.40
N GLY A 405 -12.01 18.13 -1.98
CA GLY A 405 -11.58 19.48 -1.59
C GLY A 405 -10.83 19.54 -0.25
N HIS A 406 -10.52 20.76 0.16
CA HIS A 406 -9.76 21.02 1.39
C HIS A 406 -10.65 20.93 2.63
N PHE A 407 -10.15 20.30 3.67
CA PHE A 407 -10.86 20.10 4.94
C PHE A 407 -11.41 21.41 5.54
N LEU A 408 -10.55 22.44 5.69
CA LEU A 408 -10.93 23.70 6.29
C LEU A 408 -11.99 24.46 5.47
N THR A 409 -11.86 24.47 4.15
CA THR A 409 -12.84 25.10 3.26
C THR A 409 -14.21 24.46 3.38
N ASN A 410 -14.25 23.13 3.37
CA ASN A 410 -15.50 22.38 3.51
C ASN A 410 -16.18 22.60 4.86
N VAL A 411 -15.40 22.61 5.95
CA VAL A 411 -15.90 22.88 7.30
C VAL A 411 -16.46 24.30 7.38
N PHE A 412 -15.74 25.29 6.87
CA PHE A 412 -16.13 26.70 6.90
C PHE A 412 -17.40 26.97 6.07
N LEU A 413 -17.47 26.47 4.85
CA LEU A 413 -18.62 26.65 3.96
C LEU A 413 -19.90 26.01 4.52
N LYS A 414 -19.79 24.92 5.29
CA LYS A 414 -20.93 24.32 5.96
C LYS A 414 -21.34 25.05 7.24
N ALA A 415 -20.37 25.61 7.97
CA ALA A 415 -20.63 26.25 9.25
C ALA A 415 -21.15 27.69 9.11
N LEU A 416 -20.69 28.42 8.12
CA LEU A 416 -20.99 29.85 7.97
C LEU A 416 -22.49 30.15 7.79
N PRO A 417 -23.26 29.47 6.89
CA PRO A 417 -24.68 29.72 6.72
C PRO A 417 -25.49 29.45 7.98
N ALA A 418 -25.19 28.37 8.69
CA ALA A 418 -25.86 27.99 9.91
C ALA A 418 -25.62 29.05 11.02
N ALA A 419 -24.35 29.48 11.22
CA ALA A 419 -24.02 30.49 12.20
C ALA A 419 -24.69 31.85 11.90
N LEU A 420 -24.77 32.25 10.62
CA LEU A 420 -25.48 33.47 10.23
C LEU A 420 -26.97 33.37 10.54
N THR A 421 -27.61 32.23 10.24
CA THR A 421 -29.01 32.01 10.55
C THR A 421 -29.29 32.11 12.05
N ASP A 422 -28.40 31.51 12.88
CA ASP A 422 -28.53 31.58 14.33
C ASP A 422 -28.43 33.01 14.85
N VAL A 423 -27.46 33.81 14.33
CA VAL A 423 -27.31 35.22 14.70
C VAL A 423 -28.55 36.03 14.32
N LEU A 424 -29.10 35.82 13.11
CA LEU A 424 -30.30 36.51 12.64
C LEU A 424 -31.53 36.14 13.49
N ALA A 425 -31.68 34.85 13.84
CA ALA A 425 -32.77 34.39 14.68
C ALA A 425 -32.70 34.99 16.10
N VAL A 426 -31.57 34.93 16.74
CA VAL A 426 -31.36 35.53 18.08
C VAL A 426 -31.52 37.05 18.03
N GLY A 427 -30.93 37.70 17.00
CA GLY A 427 -31.08 39.14 16.80
C GLY A 427 -32.51 39.58 16.63
N ALA A 428 -33.32 38.85 15.85
CA ALA A 428 -34.76 39.09 15.67
C ALA A 428 -35.53 38.92 16.99
N LEU A 429 -35.24 37.90 17.77
CA LEU A 429 -35.84 37.69 19.10
C LEU A 429 -35.48 38.82 20.05
N VAL A 430 -34.29 39.32 20.09
CA VAL A 430 -33.85 40.46 20.93
C VAL A 430 -34.61 41.74 20.53
N ILE A 431 -34.73 42.02 19.21
CA ILE A 431 -35.45 43.19 18.72
C ILE A 431 -36.94 43.05 19.06
N PHE A 432 -37.56 41.91 18.83
CA PHE A 432 -38.94 41.65 19.20
C PHE A 432 -39.23 41.86 20.68
N GLY A 433 -38.37 41.27 21.53
CA GLY A 433 -38.50 41.40 22.99
C GLY A 433 -38.39 42.88 23.46
N ARG A 434 -37.53 43.68 22.86
CA ARG A 434 -37.43 45.14 23.14
C ARG A 434 -38.62 45.92 22.62
N THR A 435 -39.13 45.62 21.43
CA THR A 435 -40.21 46.36 20.82
C THR A 435 -41.57 46.09 21.48
N PHE A 436 -41.80 44.89 21.92
CA PHE A 436 -43.11 44.48 22.52
C PHE A 436 -43.08 44.41 24.05
N GLY A 437 -42.00 44.89 24.70
CA GLY A 437 -41.90 44.88 26.16
C GLY A 437 -41.96 43.45 26.74
N ALA A 438 -41.68 42.44 25.93
CA ALA A 438 -41.65 41.06 26.40
C ALA A 438 -40.50 40.91 27.41
N VAL A 439 -40.84 40.35 28.53
CA VAL A 439 -40.10 40.27 29.77
C VAL A 439 -38.60 39.95 29.55
N SER A 440 -37.80 40.77 30.21
CA SER A 440 -36.39 40.61 30.36
C SER A 440 -36.02 39.17 30.78
N TYR A 441 -34.87 38.69 30.28
CA TYR A 441 -34.25 37.34 30.46
C TYR A 441 -34.16 36.85 31.92
N THR A 442 -34.47 37.66 32.91
CA THR A 442 -34.42 37.35 34.33
C THR A 442 -35.45 36.34 34.82
N HIS A 443 -36.47 35.99 34.03
CA HIS A 443 -37.48 35.02 34.43
C HIS A 443 -37.19 33.57 34.01
N LEU A 444 -36.05 33.29 33.38
CA LEU A 444 -35.57 31.93 33.14
C LEU A 444 -34.70 31.37 34.30
N THR A 445 -34.47 32.16 35.33
CA THR A 445 -33.92 31.66 36.59
C THR A 445 -35.05 31.02 37.37
N LEU A 446 -35.01 29.69 37.55
CA LEU A 446 -35.85 28.99 38.49
C LEU A 446 -35.84 29.72 39.86
N PRO A 447 -36.98 29.98 40.49
CA PRO A 447 -36.95 30.53 41.85
C PRO A 447 -36.22 29.54 42.76
N THR A 448 -35.21 30.03 43.45
CA THR A 448 -34.47 29.30 44.48
C THR A 448 -35.39 28.89 45.59
#